data_52a0c60be957a999d10fc7380f389c77
#
_entry.id   52a0c60be957a999d10fc7380f389c77
#
_cell.length_a   1.000
_cell.length_b   1.000
_cell.length_c   1.000
_cell.angle_alpha   90.00
_cell.angle_beta   90.00
_cell.angle_gamma   90.00
#
_symmetry.space_group_name_H-M   'P 1'
#
loop_
_entity.id
_entity.type
_entity.pdbx_description
1 polymer ?
#
loop_
_entity_poly.entity_id
_entity_poly.type
_entity_poly.pdbx_seq_one_letter_code
_entity_poly.pdbx_strand_id
1 'polypeptide(L)'
;MGDRFGHPGRDDGGHRPLQHRQHHHPRPRIGSGGKRGTHRQALGRSRGGFGCKIHCIADAGGRPLAFHLTGGQAADCKAYDTLIALPEIEPAALLGDKGYDADAIRDDLRGRGVDAVIPGRSNRKKPIIHDRTLSKERNRIERMFGHLKINRAVATRYDQLAESFLSMIQIAATRYLLKFVHAA
;
A
#
# COMPACT_ATOMS: atom_id res chain seq x y z
N MET A 1 -46.36 -20.12 -2.21
CA MET A 1 -46.25 -19.25 -1.03
C MET A 1 -44.74 -19.18 -0.75
N GLY A 2 -44.08 -18.16 -1.21
CA GLY A 2 -42.61 -18.04 -1.19
C GLY A 2 -42.23 -16.93 -0.24
N ASP A 3 -41.48 -17.28 0.77
CA ASP A 3 -40.86 -16.30 1.68
C ASP A 3 -39.60 -15.73 1.10
N ARG A 4 -39.67 -14.45 0.73
CA ARG A 4 -38.54 -13.61 0.41
C ARG A 4 -37.96 -13.09 1.73
N PHE A 5 -36.85 -13.68 2.18
CA PHE A 5 -36.05 -13.05 3.22
C PHE A 5 -35.26 -11.86 2.61
N GLY A 6 -35.81 -10.66 2.84
CA GLY A 6 -35.11 -9.42 2.63
C GLY A 6 -34.00 -9.30 3.66
N HIS A 7 -32.76 -9.20 3.21
CA HIS A 7 -31.66 -8.78 4.05
C HIS A 7 -31.85 -7.29 4.37
N PRO A 8 -31.87 -6.90 5.66
CA PRO A 8 -31.82 -5.50 6.02
C PRO A 8 -30.48 -4.92 5.62
N GLY A 9 -30.51 -3.85 4.83
CA GLY A 9 -29.32 -3.07 4.50
C GLY A 9 -28.64 -2.62 5.79
N ARG A 10 -27.43 -3.10 6.03
CA ARG A 10 -26.56 -2.52 7.04
C ARG A 10 -26.14 -1.14 6.53
N ASP A 11 -26.69 -0.12 7.16
CA ASP A 11 -26.17 1.24 7.15
C ASP A 11 -24.88 1.23 8.00
N ASP A 12 -23.79 0.75 7.40
CA ASP A 12 -22.50 0.67 8.04
C ASP A 12 -21.81 2.04 7.98
N GLY A 13 -22.12 2.86 8.97
CA GLY A 13 -21.37 4.09 9.22
C GLY A 13 -19.88 3.80 9.34
N GLY A 14 -19.12 4.08 8.29
CA GLY A 14 -17.77 4.54 8.43
C GLY A 14 -16.60 3.56 8.34
N HIS A 15 -16.75 2.25 8.40
CA HIS A 15 -15.61 1.32 8.38
C HIS A 15 -15.39 0.70 7.00
N ARG A 16 -14.78 1.47 6.08
CA ARG A 16 -14.43 0.96 4.75
C ARG A 16 -13.06 0.27 4.77
N PRO A 17 -12.85 -0.78 3.94
CA PRO A 17 -11.56 -1.49 3.88
C PRO A 17 -10.43 -0.59 3.41
N LEU A 18 -9.27 -0.72 4.03
CA LEU A 18 -8.02 -0.10 3.58
C LEU A 18 -7.30 -0.99 2.57
N GLN A 19 -6.65 -0.37 1.61
CA GLN A 19 -5.89 -1.05 0.57
C GLN A 19 -4.40 -0.77 0.73
N HIS A 20 -3.60 -1.81 0.53
CA HIS A 20 -2.15 -1.72 0.66
C HIS A 20 -1.44 -2.27 -0.59
N ARG A 21 -0.48 -1.51 -1.10
CA ARG A 21 0.39 -1.91 -2.21
C ARG A 21 1.76 -1.26 -2.14
N GLN A 22 2.74 -1.92 -2.75
CA GLN A 22 4.09 -1.42 -2.97
C GLN A 22 4.37 -1.18 -4.46
N HIS A 23 5.25 -0.24 -4.74
CA HIS A 23 5.88 -0.06 -6.03
C HIS A 23 7.40 -0.03 -5.90
N HIS A 24 8.07 -0.67 -6.84
CA HIS A 24 9.52 -0.66 -6.95
C HIS A 24 9.97 0.44 -7.91
N HIS A 25 10.88 1.30 -7.45
CA HIS A 25 11.48 2.37 -8.26
C HIS A 25 12.99 2.13 -8.40
N PRO A 26 13.48 1.88 -9.62
CA PRO A 26 14.91 1.84 -9.87
C PRO A 26 15.50 3.25 -9.75
N ARG A 27 16.71 3.33 -9.21
CA ARG A 27 17.49 4.58 -9.19
C ARG A 27 18.05 4.85 -10.58
N PRO A 28 17.96 6.09 -11.11
CA PRO A 28 18.76 6.48 -12.27
C PRO A 28 20.26 6.38 -11.94
N ARG A 29 21.07 6.10 -12.93
CA ARG A 29 22.52 6.00 -12.79
C ARG A 29 23.10 7.39 -12.48
N ILE A 30 23.08 7.81 -11.23
CA ILE A 30 23.81 8.98 -10.74
C ILE A 30 24.97 8.44 -9.94
N GLY A 31 26.18 8.96 -10.20
CA GLY A 31 27.45 8.49 -9.68
C GLY A 31 27.46 8.21 -8.18
N SER A 32 28.23 7.22 -7.80
CA SER A 32 28.42 6.68 -6.45
C SER A 32 29.20 7.63 -5.51
N GLY A 33 28.77 8.87 -5.42
CA GLY A 33 29.46 9.88 -4.61
C GLY A 33 28.67 10.28 -3.36
N GLY A 34 28.72 9.48 -2.28
CA GLY A 34 28.16 9.94 -1.01
C GLY A 34 28.27 8.92 0.12
N LYS A 35 29.16 9.14 1.05
CA LYS A 35 29.33 8.43 2.34
C LYS A 35 28.14 8.65 3.31
N ARG A 36 26.92 8.90 2.83
CA ARG A 36 25.71 9.05 3.65
C ARG A 36 25.01 7.70 3.73
N GLY A 37 24.84 7.18 4.94
CA GLY A 37 24.34 5.83 5.20
C GLY A 37 23.03 5.52 4.45
N THR A 38 22.95 4.31 3.93
CA THR A 38 21.81 3.78 3.13
C THR A 38 20.45 3.92 3.81
N HIS A 39 20.40 4.01 5.15
CA HIS A 39 19.17 4.19 5.93
C HIS A 39 18.47 5.53 5.66
N ARG A 40 19.22 6.64 5.52
CA ARG A 40 18.63 7.95 5.19
C ARG A 40 18.13 8.05 3.76
N GLN A 41 18.50 7.09 2.93
CA GLN A 41 18.15 7.08 1.51
C GLN A 41 16.95 6.16 1.20
N ALA A 42 16.57 5.25 2.10
CA ALA A 42 15.62 4.16 1.81
C ALA A 42 15.93 3.49 0.46
N LEU A 43 17.21 3.22 0.20
CA LEU A 43 17.71 2.62 -1.02
C LEU A 43 18.36 1.28 -0.71
N GLY A 44 18.20 0.30 -1.60
CA GLY A 44 18.82 -0.99 -1.45
C GLY A 44 18.74 -1.83 -2.72
N ARG A 45 19.56 -2.90 -2.77
CA ARG A 45 19.68 -3.76 -3.95
C ARG A 45 18.62 -4.86 -3.92
N SER A 46 17.73 -4.85 -4.91
CA SER A 46 16.79 -5.94 -5.20
C SER A 46 17.25 -6.75 -6.43
N ARG A 47 16.49 -7.77 -6.83
CA ARG A 47 16.72 -8.50 -8.08
C ARG A 47 16.65 -7.59 -9.32
N GLY A 48 15.83 -6.54 -9.27
CA GLY A 48 15.69 -5.54 -10.34
C GLY A 48 16.73 -4.41 -10.28
N GLY A 49 17.74 -4.50 -9.40
CA GLY A 49 18.78 -3.49 -9.25
C GLY A 49 18.65 -2.69 -7.96
N PHE A 50 19.34 -1.55 -7.93
CA PHE A 50 19.38 -0.66 -6.79
C PHE A 50 18.19 0.31 -6.83
N GLY A 51 17.33 0.27 -5.84
CA GLY A 51 16.09 1.05 -5.82
C GLY A 51 15.44 1.14 -4.45
N CYS A 52 14.22 1.69 -4.42
CA CYS A 52 13.36 1.72 -3.24
C CYS A 52 11.98 1.15 -3.56
N LYS A 53 11.24 0.86 -2.50
CA LYS A 53 9.82 0.49 -2.58
C LYS A 53 8.99 1.59 -1.95
N ILE A 54 7.89 1.95 -2.61
CA ILE A 54 6.87 2.83 -2.06
C ILE A 54 5.74 1.94 -1.55
N HIS A 55 5.49 1.97 -0.27
CA HIS A 55 4.34 1.36 0.37
C HIS A 55 3.28 2.43 0.56
N CYS A 56 2.03 2.09 0.32
CA CYS A 56 0.92 3.01 0.49
C CYS A 56 -0.24 2.31 1.15
N ILE A 57 -0.89 2.98 2.08
CA ILE A 57 -2.22 2.63 2.55
C ILE A 57 -3.22 3.60 1.93
N ALA A 58 -4.32 3.08 1.42
CA ALA A 58 -5.36 3.85 0.77
C ALA A 58 -6.73 3.42 1.26
N ASP A 59 -7.71 4.32 1.18
CA ASP A 59 -9.10 3.99 1.50
C ASP A 59 -9.75 3.12 0.41
N ALA A 60 -11.00 2.72 0.67
CA ALA A 60 -11.78 1.91 -0.27
C ALA A 60 -12.01 2.59 -1.63
N GLY A 61 -11.92 3.91 -1.73
CA GLY A 61 -11.98 4.68 -2.97
C GLY A 61 -10.64 4.67 -3.75
N GLY A 62 -9.58 4.14 -3.16
CA GLY A 62 -8.22 4.20 -3.71
C GLY A 62 -7.54 5.55 -3.48
N ARG A 63 -8.03 6.35 -2.51
CA ARG A 63 -7.41 7.61 -2.12
C ARG A 63 -6.28 7.32 -1.13
N PRO A 64 -5.04 7.78 -1.41
CA PRO A 64 -3.91 7.51 -0.54
C PRO A 64 -4.08 8.22 0.81
N LEU A 65 -3.85 7.49 1.90
CA LEU A 65 -3.88 8.00 3.27
C LEU A 65 -2.46 8.22 3.80
N ALA A 66 -1.55 7.29 3.51
CA ALA A 66 -0.19 7.37 4.00
C ALA A 66 0.80 6.64 3.08
N PHE A 67 2.06 7.06 3.11
CA PHE A 67 3.16 6.45 2.38
C PHE A 67 4.32 6.13 3.31
N HIS A 68 5.00 5.02 3.01
CA HIS A 68 6.25 4.63 3.67
C HIS A 68 7.26 4.15 2.62
N LEU A 69 8.53 4.47 2.82
CA LEU A 69 9.62 4.08 1.91
C LEU A 69 10.53 3.04 2.56
N THR A 70 10.85 2.00 1.81
CA THR A 70 11.86 1.01 2.20
C THR A 70 12.89 0.80 1.10
N GLY A 71 14.06 0.28 1.46
CA GLY A 71 15.03 -0.16 0.46
C GLY A 71 14.50 -1.32 -0.38
N GLY A 72 14.91 -1.41 -1.63
CA GLY A 72 14.42 -2.42 -2.58
C GLY A 72 14.55 -3.87 -2.12
N GLN A 73 15.54 -4.17 -1.25
CA GLN A 73 15.76 -5.51 -0.68
C GLN A 73 14.81 -5.86 0.48
N ALA A 74 14.18 -4.85 1.11
CA ALA A 74 13.33 -5.09 2.27
C ALA A 74 12.14 -5.98 1.92
N ALA A 75 11.78 -6.91 2.81
CA ALA A 75 10.54 -7.66 2.67
C ALA A 75 9.34 -6.73 2.95
N ASP A 76 8.26 -6.91 2.19
CA ASP A 76 7.10 -6.02 2.25
C ASP A 76 6.40 -6.05 3.58
N CYS A 77 6.34 -7.22 4.20
CA CYS A 77 5.78 -7.40 5.53
C CYS A 77 6.44 -6.52 6.61
N LYS A 78 7.70 -6.09 6.42
CA LYS A 78 8.38 -5.18 7.36
C LYS A 78 7.83 -3.74 7.34
N ALA A 79 7.09 -3.35 6.32
CA ALA A 79 6.43 -2.06 6.26
C ALA A 79 5.08 -2.05 6.98
N TYR A 80 4.55 -3.22 7.36
CA TYR A 80 3.22 -3.37 7.92
C TYR A 80 3.03 -2.56 9.20
N ASP A 81 3.90 -2.75 10.19
CA ASP A 81 3.76 -2.11 11.52
C ASP A 81 3.73 -0.58 11.41
N THR A 82 4.59 -0.03 10.54
CA THR A 82 4.60 1.41 10.30
C THR A 82 3.31 1.88 9.64
N LEU A 83 2.80 1.14 8.66
CA LEU A 83 1.65 1.56 7.86
C LEU A 83 0.33 1.41 8.59
N ILE A 84 0.15 0.34 9.37
CA ILE A 84 -1.09 0.10 10.11
C ILE A 84 -1.27 1.08 11.27
N ALA A 85 -0.18 1.66 11.76
CA ALA A 85 -0.20 2.67 12.82
C ALA A 85 -0.52 4.08 12.33
N LEU A 86 -0.54 4.35 11.01
CA LEU A 86 -0.75 5.69 10.48
C LEU A 86 -2.21 6.14 10.39
N PRO A 87 -3.21 5.29 10.08
CA PRO A 87 -4.62 5.67 10.15
C PRO A 87 -5.09 5.86 11.59
N GLU A 88 -5.84 6.93 11.84
CA GLU A 88 -6.42 7.21 13.16
C GLU A 88 -7.59 6.27 13.51
N ILE A 89 -8.19 5.63 12.50
CA ILE A 89 -9.36 4.77 12.63
C ILE A 89 -9.01 3.37 12.12
N GLU A 90 -9.30 2.37 12.94
CA GLU A 90 -9.15 0.97 12.55
C GLU A 90 -10.08 0.62 11.37
N PRO A 91 -9.56 0.01 10.30
CA PRO A 91 -10.39 -0.39 9.17
C PRO A 91 -11.19 -1.66 9.47
N ALA A 92 -12.31 -1.87 8.80
CA ALA A 92 -13.04 -3.15 8.87
C ALA A 92 -12.26 -4.28 8.19
N ALA A 93 -11.50 -3.99 7.14
CA ALA A 93 -10.70 -4.97 6.42
C ALA A 93 -9.42 -4.35 5.85
N LEU A 94 -8.34 -5.12 5.78
CA LEU A 94 -7.10 -4.75 5.11
C LEU A 94 -6.86 -5.63 3.88
N LEU A 95 -6.87 -5.00 2.70
CA LEU A 95 -6.56 -5.64 1.44
C LEU A 95 -5.06 -5.49 1.15
N GLY A 96 -4.33 -6.58 1.12
CA GLY A 96 -2.91 -6.60 0.84
C GLY A 96 -2.53 -7.51 -0.34
N ASP A 97 -1.31 -7.36 -0.85
CA ASP A 97 -0.76 -8.31 -1.80
C ASP A 97 -0.05 -9.49 -1.10
N LYS A 98 0.40 -10.47 -1.89
CA LYS A 98 1.10 -11.66 -1.37
C LYS A 98 2.38 -11.34 -0.58
N GLY A 99 2.95 -10.15 -0.75
CA GLY A 99 4.13 -9.71 -0.02
C GLY A 99 3.88 -9.54 1.48
N TYR A 100 2.61 -9.29 1.84
CA TYR A 100 2.15 -9.14 3.23
C TYR A 100 1.62 -10.44 3.86
N ASP A 101 1.69 -11.57 3.13
CA ASP A 101 1.25 -12.85 3.67
C ASP A 101 2.26 -13.37 4.71
N ALA A 102 2.05 -12.97 5.95
CA ALA A 102 2.75 -13.46 7.14
C ALA A 102 1.73 -13.77 8.24
N ASP A 103 1.98 -14.84 9.00
CA ASP A 103 1.05 -15.26 10.06
C ASP A 103 0.96 -14.19 11.15
N ALA A 104 2.08 -13.58 11.53
CA ALA A 104 2.11 -12.48 12.49
C ALA A 104 1.20 -11.30 12.09
N ILE A 105 1.17 -10.93 10.79
CA ILE A 105 0.27 -9.88 10.28
C ILE A 105 -1.19 -10.30 10.40
N ARG A 106 -1.51 -11.55 10.07
CA ARG A 106 -2.88 -12.07 10.18
C ARG A 106 -3.35 -12.16 11.61
N ASP A 107 -2.45 -12.51 12.52
CA ASP A 107 -2.77 -12.63 13.95
C ASP A 107 -2.96 -11.24 14.56
N ASP A 108 -2.14 -10.24 14.20
CA ASP A 108 -2.34 -8.86 14.61
C ASP A 108 -3.66 -8.28 14.08
N LEU A 109 -3.97 -8.45 12.80
CA LEU A 109 -5.23 -7.99 12.22
C LEU A 109 -6.44 -8.65 12.91
N ARG A 110 -6.35 -9.95 13.20
CA ARG A 110 -7.40 -10.66 13.94
C ARG A 110 -7.56 -10.09 15.36
N GLY A 111 -6.44 -9.80 16.05
CA GLY A 111 -6.45 -9.18 17.37
C GLY A 111 -7.11 -7.79 17.38
N ARG A 112 -7.03 -7.07 16.26
CA ARG A 112 -7.68 -5.75 16.05
C ARG A 112 -9.12 -5.87 15.55
N GLY A 113 -9.63 -7.06 15.26
CA GLY A 113 -10.94 -7.24 14.64
C GLY A 113 -11.00 -6.82 13.16
N VAL A 114 -9.85 -6.79 12.47
CA VAL A 114 -9.71 -6.38 11.07
C VAL A 114 -9.64 -7.61 10.16
N ASP A 115 -10.48 -7.66 9.13
CA ASP A 115 -10.46 -8.76 8.17
C ASP A 115 -9.22 -8.71 7.26
N ALA A 116 -8.42 -9.79 7.27
CA ALA A 116 -7.23 -9.91 6.45
C ALA A 116 -7.54 -10.45 5.05
N VAL A 117 -7.74 -9.57 4.06
CA VAL A 117 -7.96 -9.93 2.65
C VAL A 117 -6.62 -9.95 1.91
N ILE A 118 -5.76 -10.86 2.30
CA ILE A 118 -4.40 -11.03 1.76
C ILE A 118 -4.30 -12.40 1.12
N PRO A 119 -3.99 -12.52 -0.18
CA PRO A 119 -3.79 -13.80 -0.83
C PRO A 119 -2.61 -14.58 -0.22
N GLY A 120 -2.77 -15.89 -0.06
CA GLY A 120 -1.68 -16.76 0.38
C GLY A 120 -0.54 -16.82 -0.65
N ARG A 121 0.69 -16.95 -0.16
CA ARG A 121 1.86 -17.25 -1.01
C ARG A 121 1.73 -18.67 -1.58
N SER A 122 2.26 -18.89 -2.77
CA SER A 122 2.19 -20.19 -3.46
C SER A 122 2.90 -21.32 -2.72
N ASN A 123 3.86 -21.01 -1.87
CA ASN A 123 4.63 -21.98 -1.08
C ASN A 123 4.04 -22.27 0.30
N ARG A 124 2.82 -21.77 0.62
CA ARG A 124 2.14 -22.11 1.87
C ARG A 124 1.69 -23.56 1.89
N LYS A 125 1.93 -24.23 3.02
CA LYS A 125 1.43 -25.60 3.25
C LYS A 125 -0.09 -25.65 3.34
N LYS A 126 -0.71 -24.62 3.93
CA LYS A 126 -2.17 -24.51 4.05
C LYS A 126 -2.65 -23.35 3.17
N PRO A 127 -3.56 -23.60 2.20
CA PRO A 127 -4.16 -22.54 1.41
C PRO A 127 -4.92 -21.55 2.30
N ILE A 128 -4.82 -20.26 1.96
CA ILE A 128 -5.60 -19.21 2.61
C ILE A 128 -6.84 -18.92 1.78
N ILE A 129 -7.99 -19.09 2.41
CA ILE A 129 -9.27 -18.64 1.84
C ILE A 129 -9.38 -17.13 2.10
N HIS A 130 -9.58 -16.34 1.08
CA HIS A 130 -9.80 -14.90 1.16
C HIS A 130 -10.92 -14.48 0.21
N ASP A 131 -11.58 -13.36 0.48
CA ASP A 131 -12.62 -12.84 -0.40
C ASP A 131 -12.00 -12.34 -1.71
N ARG A 132 -12.31 -13.06 -2.80
CA ARG A 132 -11.83 -12.73 -4.14
C ARG A 132 -12.49 -11.49 -4.71
N THR A 133 -13.70 -11.16 -4.28
CA THR A 133 -14.44 -9.98 -4.73
C THR A 133 -13.79 -8.74 -4.14
N LEU A 134 -13.61 -8.70 -2.83
CA LEU A 134 -12.86 -7.63 -2.17
C LEU A 134 -11.43 -7.54 -2.67
N SER A 135 -10.76 -8.65 -2.96
CA SER A 135 -9.40 -8.65 -3.49
C SER A 135 -9.28 -7.93 -4.84
N LYS A 136 -10.34 -7.91 -5.67
CA LYS A 136 -10.37 -7.16 -6.94
C LYS A 136 -10.37 -5.64 -6.73
N GLU A 137 -10.91 -5.15 -5.62
CA GLU A 137 -10.94 -3.73 -5.27
C GLU A 137 -9.52 -3.15 -5.14
N ARG A 138 -8.52 -3.98 -4.89
CA ARG A 138 -7.10 -3.60 -4.90
C ARG A 138 -6.65 -2.94 -6.21
N ASN A 139 -7.36 -3.16 -7.32
CA ASN A 139 -7.10 -2.48 -8.59
C ASN A 139 -7.22 -0.94 -8.50
N ARG A 140 -7.95 -0.42 -7.50
CA ARG A 140 -8.09 1.03 -7.28
C ARG A 140 -6.76 1.66 -6.86
N ILE A 141 -6.01 0.99 -5.97
CA ILE A 141 -4.69 1.48 -5.57
C ILE A 141 -3.68 1.36 -6.72
N GLU A 142 -3.82 0.37 -7.60
CA GLU A 142 -2.99 0.25 -8.80
C GLU A 142 -3.18 1.43 -9.74
N ARG A 143 -4.44 1.82 -9.97
CA ARG A 143 -4.78 3.01 -10.76
C ARG A 143 -4.26 4.30 -10.12
N MET A 144 -4.39 4.44 -8.80
CA MET A 144 -3.83 5.56 -8.05
C MET A 144 -2.32 5.68 -8.31
N PHE A 145 -1.56 4.59 -8.17
CA PHE A 145 -0.13 4.61 -8.48
C PHE A 145 0.17 4.94 -9.94
N GLY A 146 -0.67 4.49 -10.89
CA GLY A 146 -0.59 4.91 -12.29
C GLY A 146 -0.68 6.43 -12.43
N HIS A 147 -1.62 7.06 -11.74
CA HIS A 147 -1.74 8.52 -11.72
C HIS A 147 -0.55 9.22 -11.06
N LEU A 148 -0.02 8.72 -9.95
CA LEU A 148 1.15 9.31 -9.31
C LEU A 148 2.38 9.28 -10.24
N LYS A 149 2.54 8.22 -11.02
CA LYS A 149 3.65 8.05 -11.97
C LYS A 149 3.59 8.96 -13.20
N ILE A 150 2.47 9.63 -13.47
CA ILE A 150 2.41 10.71 -14.47
C ILE A 150 3.41 11.82 -14.07
N ASN A 151 3.62 12.03 -12.77
CA ASN A 151 4.71 12.86 -12.30
C ASN A 151 6.05 12.12 -12.48
N ARG A 152 6.88 12.65 -13.37
CA ARG A 152 8.18 12.07 -13.73
C ARG A 152 9.12 11.91 -12.52
N ALA A 153 9.08 12.84 -11.56
CA ALA A 153 9.87 12.78 -10.33
C ALA A 153 9.48 11.56 -9.45
N VAL A 154 8.21 11.14 -9.50
CA VAL A 154 7.74 9.92 -8.81
C VAL A 154 8.05 8.68 -9.65
N ALA A 155 7.87 8.74 -10.98
CA ALA A 155 8.15 7.61 -11.86
C ALA A 155 9.64 7.23 -11.90
N THR A 156 10.50 8.26 -11.87
CA THR A 156 11.96 8.11 -11.89
C THR A 156 12.51 8.84 -10.69
N ARG A 157 12.90 8.12 -9.66
CA ARG A 157 13.42 8.74 -8.45
C ARG A 157 14.77 9.43 -8.74
N TYR A 158 14.77 10.77 -8.77
CA TYR A 158 15.98 11.58 -8.88
C TYR A 158 16.59 11.90 -7.51
N ASP A 159 15.75 11.99 -6.47
CA ASP A 159 16.17 12.38 -5.14
C ASP A 159 16.96 11.28 -4.44
N GLN A 160 18.10 11.67 -3.86
CA GLN A 160 18.93 10.76 -3.08
C GLN A 160 18.34 10.53 -1.68
N LEU A 161 17.80 11.59 -1.06
CA LEU A 161 17.21 11.51 0.28
C LEU A 161 15.80 10.91 0.22
N ALA A 162 15.49 10.05 1.18
CA ALA A 162 14.16 9.44 1.30
C ALA A 162 13.08 10.49 1.57
N GLU A 163 13.38 11.45 2.44
CA GLU A 163 12.46 12.53 2.83
C GLU A 163 12.07 13.40 1.63
N SER A 164 13.07 13.82 0.82
CA SER A 164 12.79 14.60 -0.40
C SER A 164 11.92 13.82 -1.38
N PHE A 165 12.23 12.54 -1.59
CA PHE A 165 11.44 11.69 -2.46
C PHE A 165 10.02 11.47 -1.92
N LEU A 166 9.87 11.26 -0.60
CA LEU A 166 8.56 11.12 0.03
C LEU A 166 7.73 12.40 -0.12
N SER A 167 8.34 13.57 0.04
CA SER A 167 7.68 14.87 -0.18
C SER A 167 7.16 15.02 -1.62
N MET A 168 7.95 14.58 -2.62
CA MET A 168 7.50 14.57 -4.01
C MET A 168 6.31 13.63 -4.25
N ILE A 169 6.29 12.47 -3.59
CA ILE A 169 5.15 11.55 -3.63
C ILE A 169 3.91 12.19 -3.00
N GLN A 170 4.06 12.86 -1.86
CA GLN A 170 2.96 13.53 -1.17
C GLN A 170 2.37 14.68 -2.01
N ILE A 171 3.20 15.48 -2.68
CA ILE A 171 2.75 16.52 -3.61
C ILE A 171 1.96 15.92 -4.78
N ALA A 172 2.47 14.82 -5.37
CA ALA A 172 1.76 14.12 -6.43
C ALA A 172 0.42 13.53 -5.96
N ALA A 173 0.38 13.02 -4.71
CA ALA A 173 -0.84 12.51 -4.08
C ALA A 173 -1.86 13.62 -3.81
N THR A 174 -1.42 14.78 -3.33
CA THR A 174 -2.29 15.95 -3.15
C THR A 174 -2.95 16.35 -4.46
N ARG A 175 -2.17 16.43 -5.55
CA ARG A 175 -2.70 16.71 -6.89
C ARG A 175 -3.72 15.65 -7.33
N TYR A 176 -3.49 14.38 -7.00
CA TYR A 176 -4.44 13.30 -7.30
C TYR A 176 -5.73 13.46 -6.49
N LEU A 177 -5.64 13.81 -5.21
CA LEU A 177 -6.79 14.00 -4.32
C LEU A 177 -7.66 15.19 -4.70
N LEU A 178 -7.08 16.28 -5.22
CA LEU A 178 -7.83 17.45 -5.68
C LEU A 178 -8.87 17.11 -6.76
N LYS A 179 -8.68 16.03 -7.53
CA LYS A 179 -9.67 15.58 -8.51
C LYS A 179 -10.98 15.14 -7.86
N PHE A 180 -10.93 14.64 -6.63
CA PHE A 180 -12.12 14.19 -5.90
C PHE A 180 -12.87 15.35 -5.23
N VAL A 181 -12.17 16.45 -4.94
CA VAL A 181 -12.79 17.66 -4.37
C VAL A 181 -13.64 18.39 -5.40
N HIS A 182 -13.22 18.38 -6.67
CA HIS A 182 -13.96 19.03 -7.75
C HIS A 182 -15.04 18.16 -8.40
N ALA A 183 -15.13 16.88 -8.01
CA ALA A 183 -16.13 15.95 -8.54
C ALA A 183 -17.34 15.77 -7.59
N ALA A 184 -17.35 16.45 -6.46
CA ALA A 184 -18.46 16.54 -5.51
C ALA A 184 -19.22 17.86 -5.76
#